data_60bb6acb7d914ecf726e31a7bd591527
#
_entry.id   60bb6acb7d914ecf726e31a7bd591527
#
_cell.length_a   1.000
_cell.length_b   1.000
_cell.length_c   1.000
_cell.angle_alpha   90.00
_cell.angle_beta   90.00
_cell.angle_gamma   90.00
#
_symmetry.space_group_name_H-M   'P 1'
#
loop_
_entity.id
_entity.type
_entity.pdbx_description
1 polymer ?
#
loop_
_entity_poly.entity_id
_entity_poly.type
_entity_poly.pdbx_seq_one_letter_code
_entity_poly.pdbx_strand_id
1 'polypeptide(L)' 'MKEYAPDDIRLANEIADTLNDRGSLQLFLHFVEKYKEEHLRAVLEKVMSIPERKIKKTRGALFTYLVSQYENNNSGS' A
#
# COMPACT_ATOMS: atom_id res chain seq x y z
N MET A 1 21.73 7.17 5.34
CA MET A 1 20.43 6.73 5.82
C MET A 1 19.34 7.60 5.20
N LYS A 2 18.30 6.97 4.69
CA LYS A 2 17.25 7.70 3.99
C LYS A 2 16.24 8.28 4.96
N GLU A 3 15.91 9.54 4.77
CA GLU A 3 14.90 10.19 5.58
C GLU A 3 13.62 10.35 4.78
N TYR A 4 12.49 10.07 5.41
CA TYR A 4 11.18 10.24 4.79
C TYR A 4 10.52 11.52 5.29
N ALA A 5 9.74 12.17 4.42
CA ALA A 5 8.98 13.34 4.83
C ALA A 5 7.97 12.96 5.92
N PRO A 6 7.67 13.86 6.86
CA PRO A 6 6.69 13.56 7.92
C PRO A 6 5.34 13.10 7.38
N ASP A 7 4.87 13.66 6.27
CA ASP A 7 3.60 13.26 5.68
C ASP A 7 3.68 11.84 5.12
N ASP A 8 4.83 11.47 4.56
CA ASP A 8 5.03 10.12 4.04
C ASP A 8 5.01 9.11 5.18
N ILE A 9 5.66 9.42 6.30
CA ILE A 9 5.68 8.56 7.47
C ILE A 9 4.27 8.38 8.00
N ARG A 10 3.50 9.46 8.06
CA ARG A 10 2.12 9.41 8.55
C ARG A 10 1.26 8.52 7.66
N LEU A 11 1.37 8.68 6.34
CA LEU A 11 0.60 7.88 5.40
C LEU A 11 0.97 6.42 5.48
N ALA A 12 2.27 6.10 5.56
CA ALA A 12 2.71 4.71 5.68
C ALA A 12 2.17 4.06 6.95
N ASN A 13 2.17 4.80 8.07
CA ASN A 13 1.62 4.30 9.32
C ASN A 13 0.12 4.08 9.21
N GLU A 14 -0.59 4.99 8.55
CA GLU A 14 -2.02 4.86 8.33
C GLU A 14 -2.33 3.59 7.53
N ILE A 15 -1.55 3.34 6.48
CA ILE A 15 -1.72 2.14 5.66
C ILE A 15 -1.48 0.88 6.50
N ALA A 16 -0.39 0.88 7.25
CA ALA A 16 -0.03 -0.26 8.09
C ALA A 16 -1.12 -0.56 9.13
N ASP A 17 -1.67 0.49 9.74
CA ASP A 17 -2.72 0.32 10.73
C ASP A 17 -4.02 -0.17 10.08
N THR A 18 -4.38 0.41 8.94
CA THR A 18 -5.61 0.04 8.24
C THR A 18 -5.56 -1.43 7.78
N LEU A 19 -4.40 -1.87 7.30
CA LEU A 19 -4.22 -3.25 6.83
C LEU A 19 -3.90 -4.21 7.98
N ASN A 20 -3.68 -3.67 9.17
CA ASN A 20 -3.25 -4.44 10.34
C ASN A 20 -1.97 -5.22 10.01
N ASP A 21 -1.02 -4.54 9.39
CA ASP A 21 0.23 -5.15 8.94
C ASP A 21 1.40 -4.23 9.22
N ARG A 22 1.69 -4.02 10.49
CA ARG A 22 2.78 -3.13 10.89
C ARG A 22 4.15 -3.74 10.58
N GLY A 23 4.20 -5.04 10.40
CA GLY A 23 5.45 -5.70 10.03
C GLY A 23 5.96 -5.29 8.65
N SER A 24 5.07 -4.77 7.80
CA SER A 24 5.44 -4.34 6.45
C SER A 24 5.63 -2.82 6.35
N LEU A 25 5.76 -2.12 7.47
CA LEU A 25 5.87 -0.66 7.47
C LEU A 25 6.99 -0.15 6.56
N GLN A 26 8.15 -0.82 6.57
CA GLN A 26 9.25 -0.41 5.71
C GLN A 26 8.88 -0.45 4.23
N LEU A 27 8.13 -1.46 3.83
CA LEU A 27 7.66 -1.57 2.47
C LEU A 27 6.67 -0.46 2.14
N PHE A 28 5.78 -0.14 3.06
CA PHE A 28 4.81 0.94 2.85
C PHE A 28 5.49 2.30 2.77
N LEU A 29 6.54 2.51 3.54
CA LEU A 29 7.35 3.72 3.43
C LEU A 29 7.95 3.85 2.03
N HIS A 30 8.42 2.74 1.47
CA HIS A 30 8.94 2.72 0.11
C HIS A 30 7.84 3.10 -0.89
N PHE A 31 6.63 2.58 -0.69
CA PHE A 31 5.51 2.85 -1.58
C PHE A 31 5.07 4.32 -1.54
N VAL A 32 5.00 4.92 -0.34
CA VAL A 32 4.57 6.32 -0.24
C VAL A 32 5.56 7.27 -0.90
N GLU A 33 6.80 6.85 -1.03
CA GLU A 33 7.81 7.62 -1.71
C GLU A 33 7.73 7.44 -3.23
N LYS A 34 7.38 6.24 -3.68
CA LYS A 34 7.39 5.89 -5.09
C LYS A 34 6.09 6.23 -5.81
N TYR A 35 4.96 6.11 -5.13
CA TYR A 35 3.64 6.29 -5.72
C TYR A 35 2.93 7.49 -5.14
N LYS A 36 1.98 8.04 -5.90
CA LYS A 36 1.18 9.15 -5.43
C LYS A 36 0.21 8.70 -4.35
N GLU A 37 -0.07 9.59 -3.40
CA GLU A 37 -0.99 9.29 -2.32
C GLU A 37 -2.36 8.86 -2.84
N GLU A 38 -2.86 9.55 -3.86
CA GLU A 38 -4.17 9.22 -4.45
C GLU A 38 -4.24 7.76 -4.89
N HIS A 39 -3.18 7.31 -5.54
CA HIS A 39 -3.12 5.93 -6.02
C HIS A 39 -3.13 4.95 -4.85
N LEU A 40 -2.30 5.23 -3.84
CA LEU A 40 -2.21 4.34 -2.69
C LEU A 40 -3.52 4.28 -1.92
N ARG A 41 -4.21 5.42 -1.78
CA ARG A 41 -5.50 5.45 -1.09
C ARG A 41 -6.58 4.70 -1.88
N ALA A 42 -6.55 4.82 -3.21
CA ALA A 42 -7.50 4.10 -4.05
C ALA A 42 -7.31 2.58 -3.94
N VAL A 43 -6.07 2.12 -3.94
CA VAL A 43 -5.77 0.70 -3.78
C VAL A 43 -6.16 0.23 -2.38
N LEU A 44 -5.87 1.04 -1.37
CA LEU A 44 -6.22 0.71 0.01
C LEU A 44 -7.72 0.54 0.17
N GLU A 45 -8.49 1.47 -0.39
CA GLU A 45 -9.95 1.41 -0.34
C GLU A 45 -10.46 0.14 -1.02
N LYS A 46 -9.89 -0.19 -2.18
CA LYS A 46 -10.27 -1.40 -2.90
C LYS A 46 -10.00 -2.65 -2.07
N VAL A 47 -8.82 -2.72 -1.46
CA VAL A 47 -8.45 -3.88 -0.63
C VAL A 47 -9.41 -4.01 0.55
N MET A 48 -9.74 -2.89 1.19
CA MET A 48 -10.61 -2.91 2.36
C MET A 48 -12.06 -3.22 2.01
N SER A 49 -12.45 -3.06 0.74
CA SER A 49 -13.81 -3.38 0.29
C SER A 49 -13.98 -4.87 -0.01
N ILE A 50 -12.90 -5.62 -0.12
CA ILE A 50 -12.97 -7.06 -0.42
C ILE A 50 -13.30 -7.82 0.87
N PRO A 51 -14.32 -8.70 0.85
CA PRO A 51 -14.64 -9.50 2.03
C PRO A 51 -13.44 -10.34 2.47
N GLU A 52 -13.22 -10.41 3.76
CA GLU A 52 -12.07 -11.13 4.32
C GLU A 52 -12.00 -12.57 3.84
N ARG A 53 -13.14 -13.23 3.69
CA ARG A 53 -13.19 -14.62 3.23
C ARG A 53 -12.64 -14.82 1.83
N LYS A 54 -12.55 -13.74 1.04
CA LYS A 54 -12.02 -13.82 -0.33
C LYS A 54 -10.53 -13.52 -0.40
N ILE A 55 -9.93 -13.16 0.70
CA ILE A 55 -8.51 -12.85 0.75
C ILE A 55 -7.75 -14.12 1.09
N LYS A 56 -6.92 -14.57 0.17
CA LYS A 56 -6.22 -15.84 0.32
C LYS A 56 -5.09 -15.82 1.33
N LYS A 57 -4.43 -14.69 1.47
CA LYS A 57 -3.30 -14.55 2.41
C LYS A 57 -3.61 -13.46 3.42
N THR A 58 -3.15 -12.24 3.15
CA THR A 58 -3.41 -11.11 4.04
C THR A 58 -3.77 -9.90 3.19
N ARG A 59 -4.42 -8.91 3.83
CA ARG A 59 -4.73 -7.67 3.14
C ARG A 59 -3.46 -6.92 2.74
N GLY A 60 -2.42 -6.99 3.58
CA GLY A 60 -1.15 -6.38 3.26
C GLY A 60 -0.52 -6.95 2.00
N ALA A 61 -0.56 -8.27 1.85
CA ALA A 61 -0.03 -8.94 0.66
C ALA A 61 -0.82 -8.55 -0.58
N LEU A 62 -2.14 -8.48 -0.45
CA LEU A 62 -3.00 -8.08 -1.57
C LEU A 62 -2.75 -6.64 -1.97
N PHE A 63 -2.62 -5.76 -0.99
CA PHE A 63 -2.30 -4.35 -1.23
C PHE A 63 -0.99 -4.23 -2.02
N THR A 64 0.04 -4.92 -1.57
CA THR A 64 1.35 -4.92 -2.22
C THR A 64 1.24 -5.39 -3.68
N TYR A 65 0.52 -6.47 -3.90
CA TYR A 65 0.33 -7.00 -5.23
C TYR A 65 -0.38 -6.01 -6.15
N LEU A 66 -1.47 -5.41 -5.68
CA LEU A 66 -2.25 -4.48 -6.49
C LEU A 66 -1.50 -3.20 -6.81
N VAL A 67 -0.73 -2.67 -5.85
CA VAL A 67 0.10 -1.49 -6.09
C VAL A 67 1.10 -1.76 -7.20
N SER A 68 1.79 -2.90 -7.12
CA SER A 68 2.78 -3.28 -8.12
C SER A 68 2.15 -3.57 -9.48
N GLN A 69 0.99 -4.18 -9.48
CA GLN A 69 0.30 -4.51 -10.73
C GLN A 69 -0.15 -3.26 -11.47
N TYR A 70 -0.60 -2.25 -10.72
CA TYR A 70 -0.99 -0.98 -11.33
C TYR A 70 0.19 -0.35 -12.07
N GLU A 71 1.36 -0.38 -11.47
CA GLU A 71 2.57 0.15 -12.10
C GLU A 71 2.89 -0.59 -13.39
N ASN A 72 2.81 -1.92 -13.36
CA ASN A 72 3.08 -2.73 -14.53
C ASN A 72 2.12 -2.42 -15.67
N ASN A 73 0.85 -2.23 -15.35
CA ASN A 73 -0.15 -1.91 -16.35
C ASN A 73 0.10 -0.56 -17.01
N ASN A 74 0.57 0.41 -16.23
CA ASN A 74 0.85 1.74 -16.74
C ASN A 74 2.14 1.79 -17.53
N SER A 75 3.16 1.04 -17.12
CA SER A 75 4.45 1.09 -17.78
C SER A 75 4.43 0.43 -19.15
N GLY A 76 3.42 -0.38 -19.44
CA GLY A 76 3.29 -1.05 -20.73
C GLY A 76 2.59 -0.22 -21.79
N SER A 77 2.10 0.95 -21.42
CA SER A 77 1.32 1.77 -22.36
C SER A 77 2.15 2.85 -23.03
#